data_c4fba2d05c7b25e09c0ab547eb8d4580
#
_entry.id   c4fba2d05c7b25e09c0ab547eb8d4580
#
_cell.length_a   1.000
_cell.length_b   1.000
_cell.length_c   1.000
_cell.angle_alpha   90.00
_cell.angle_beta   90.00
_cell.angle_gamma   90.00
#
_symmetry.space_group_name_H-M   'P 1'
#
loop_
_entity.id
_entity.type
_entity.pdbx_description
1 polymer ?
#
loop_
_entity_poly.entity_id
_entity_poly.type
_entity_poly.pdbx_seq_one_letter_code
_entity_poly.pdbx_strand_id
1 'polypeptide(L)'
;MKTIILGPPGTGKTTTLLNLVDKFIQQGVRPKQIGYFSFTKKAATEAANRAAEKFGLDIENDLSNFRTLHSLAFRNLGMTKEKMMKTEDYKEFGQKCGIPIKTANYSSEDGTFNSDNEYLTIINTARVKRMDLLEYYDSRKNILDIERSTLFLLAEELQKFKKEKGLKDFTDLLEDFIEKSLPGSLEVLFID
;
A
#
# COMPACT_ATOMS: atom_id res chain seq x y z
N MET A 1 -1.03 24.27 -1.26
CA MET A 1 0.38 24.41 -1.70
C MET A 1 1.01 23.02 -1.75
N LYS A 2 1.77 22.69 -2.80
CA LYS A 2 2.49 21.40 -2.94
C LYS A 2 3.99 21.71 -2.99
N THR A 3 4.79 21.05 -2.15
CA THR A 3 6.26 21.19 -2.13
C THR A 3 6.89 19.82 -2.33
N ILE A 4 7.91 19.72 -3.17
CA ILE A 4 8.68 18.50 -3.43
C ILE A 4 10.11 18.72 -2.95
N ILE A 5 10.61 17.83 -2.10
CA ILE A 5 11.99 17.84 -1.58
C ILE A 5 12.75 16.70 -2.25
N LEU A 6 13.77 17.04 -3.02
CA LEU A 6 14.61 16.08 -3.73
C LEU A 6 15.98 15.98 -3.05
N GLY A 7 16.55 14.79 -3.04
CA GLY A 7 17.91 14.52 -2.53
C GLY A 7 18.23 13.04 -2.50
N PRO A 8 19.51 12.66 -2.61
CA PRO A 8 19.95 11.26 -2.49
C PRO A 8 19.69 10.71 -1.07
N PRO A 9 19.82 9.39 -0.86
CA PRO A 9 19.76 8.81 0.47
C PRO A 9 20.76 9.48 1.45
N GLY A 10 20.37 9.62 2.71
CA GLY A 10 21.23 10.18 3.75
C GLY A 10 21.34 11.72 3.79
N THR A 11 20.65 12.46 2.92
CA THR A 11 20.72 13.94 2.87
C THR A 11 19.78 14.66 3.85
N GLY A 12 19.17 13.93 4.78
CA GLY A 12 18.31 14.53 5.80
C GLY A 12 16.90 14.91 5.34
N LYS A 13 16.37 14.29 4.26
CA LYS A 13 14.99 14.52 3.79
C LYS A 13 13.96 14.33 4.90
N THR A 14 14.00 13.20 5.59
CA THR A 14 13.12 12.90 6.73
C THR A 14 13.25 13.95 7.83
N THR A 15 14.47 14.39 8.15
CA THR A 15 14.72 15.47 9.13
C THR A 15 14.08 16.79 8.67
N THR A 16 14.19 17.10 7.38
CA THR A 16 13.56 18.29 6.80
C THR A 16 12.05 18.23 6.89
N LEU A 17 11.45 17.06 6.59
CA LEU A 17 10.00 16.86 6.73
C LEU A 17 9.55 17.01 8.18
N LEU A 18 10.28 16.46 9.15
CA LEU A 18 9.97 16.62 10.59
C LEU A 18 10.12 18.06 11.06
N ASN A 19 11.06 18.84 10.52
CA ASN A 19 11.15 20.27 10.80
C ASN A 19 9.94 21.05 10.23
N LEU A 20 9.40 20.62 9.09
CA LEU A 20 8.16 21.19 8.57
C LEU A 20 6.95 20.79 9.43
N VAL A 21 6.88 19.57 9.92
CA VAL A 21 5.87 19.13 10.91
C VAL A 21 5.90 20.07 12.12
N ASP A 22 7.07 20.33 12.70
CA ASP A 22 7.27 21.26 13.81
C ASP A 22 6.68 22.64 13.51
N LYS A 23 7.03 23.18 12.34
CA LYS A 23 6.53 24.50 11.91
C LYS A 23 5.00 24.55 11.87
N PHE A 24 4.33 23.50 11.36
CA PHE A 24 2.87 23.46 11.31
C PHE A 24 2.25 23.32 12.70
N ILE A 25 2.86 22.55 13.61
CA ILE A 25 2.43 22.47 15.01
C ILE A 25 2.53 23.84 15.67
N GLN A 26 3.64 24.57 15.48
CA GLN A 26 3.83 25.93 16.01
C GLN A 26 2.84 26.95 15.41
N GLN A 27 2.34 26.70 14.20
CA GLN A 27 1.27 27.49 13.57
C GLN A 27 -0.13 27.14 14.06
N GLY A 28 -0.26 26.20 15.00
CA GLY A 28 -1.53 25.80 15.62
C GLY A 28 -2.23 24.63 14.95
N VAL A 29 -1.62 23.97 13.95
CA VAL A 29 -2.18 22.74 13.39
C VAL A 29 -2.07 21.61 14.43
N ARG A 30 -3.20 21.00 14.74
CA ARG A 30 -3.21 19.90 15.71
C ARG A 30 -2.46 18.68 15.16
N PRO A 31 -1.63 17.98 15.96
CA PRO A 31 -0.87 16.82 15.50
C PRO A 31 -1.74 15.76 14.80
N LYS A 32 -2.97 15.51 15.29
CA LYS A 32 -3.94 14.59 14.66
C LYS A 32 -4.38 15.00 13.23
N GLN A 33 -4.20 16.26 12.88
CA GLN A 33 -4.55 16.79 11.55
C GLN A 33 -3.35 16.78 10.60
N ILE A 34 -2.21 16.27 11.07
CA ILE A 34 -1.00 16.08 10.27
C ILE A 34 -0.88 14.61 9.89
N GLY A 35 -0.93 14.31 8.60
CA GLY A 35 -0.63 13.00 8.04
C GLY A 35 0.84 12.91 7.65
N TYR A 36 1.54 11.89 8.14
CA TYR A 36 2.90 11.57 7.73
C TYR A 36 2.92 10.13 7.22
N PHE A 37 3.04 9.98 5.90
CA PHE A 37 2.99 8.67 5.27
C PHE A 37 4.33 8.30 4.70
N SER A 38 4.79 7.11 5.03
CA SER A 38 6.00 6.52 4.49
C SER A 38 5.69 5.21 3.76
N PHE A 39 6.58 4.84 2.86
CA PHE A 39 6.45 3.62 2.08
C PHE A 39 6.55 2.37 2.97
N THR A 40 7.49 2.35 3.92
CA THR A 40 7.72 1.22 4.81
C THR A 40 7.17 1.47 6.22
N LYS A 41 6.77 0.39 6.89
CA LYS A 41 6.36 0.44 8.29
C LYS A 41 7.48 0.93 9.19
N LYS A 42 8.72 0.49 8.93
CA LYS A 42 9.90 0.90 9.69
C LYS A 42 10.11 2.42 9.62
N ALA A 43 10.09 3.00 8.41
CA ALA A 43 10.26 4.43 8.23
C ALA A 43 9.12 5.24 8.89
N ALA A 44 7.87 4.78 8.76
CA ALA A 44 6.74 5.42 9.42
C ALA A 44 6.85 5.40 10.95
N THR A 45 7.27 4.26 11.52
CA THR A 45 7.49 4.12 12.97
C THR A 45 8.66 5.00 13.44
N GLU A 46 9.75 5.06 12.69
CA GLU A 46 10.89 5.91 13.01
C GLU A 46 10.50 7.40 13.01
N ALA A 47 9.73 7.83 12.02
CA ALA A 47 9.23 9.20 11.97
C ALA A 47 8.30 9.53 13.16
N ALA A 48 7.41 8.59 13.53
CA ALA A 48 6.55 8.76 14.69
C ALA A 48 7.35 8.86 16.00
N ASN A 49 8.35 8.00 16.20
CA ASN A 49 9.20 8.03 17.39
C ASN A 49 9.99 9.34 17.49
N ARG A 50 10.60 9.79 16.39
CA ARG A 50 11.32 11.07 16.36
C ARG A 50 10.41 12.26 16.61
N ALA A 51 9.19 12.25 16.08
CA ALA A 51 8.21 13.31 16.32
C ALA A 51 7.74 13.30 17.78
N ALA A 52 7.47 12.12 18.35
CA ALA A 52 7.09 11.96 19.75
C ALA A 52 8.17 12.50 20.70
N GLU A 53 9.41 12.11 20.49
CA GLU A 53 10.56 12.57 21.28
C GLU A 53 10.78 14.09 21.15
N LYS A 54 10.76 14.60 19.90
CA LYS A 54 11.03 16.01 19.63
C LYS A 54 9.96 16.95 20.17
N PHE A 55 8.69 16.53 20.12
CA PHE A 55 7.55 17.41 20.44
C PHE A 55 6.84 17.05 21.73
N GLY A 56 7.28 16.00 22.42
CA GLY A 56 6.61 15.54 23.66
C GLY A 56 5.20 15.00 23.39
N LEU A 57 4.97 14.36 22.25
CA LEU A 57 3.65 13.89 21.79
C LEU A 57 3.47 12.39 22.04
N ASP A 58 2.21 11.99 22.26
CA ASP A 58 1.85 10.59 22.36
C ASP A 58 1.64 9.97 20.97
N ILE A 59 2.29 8.81 20.72
CA ILE A 59 2.26 8.16 19.39
C ILE A 59 0.85 7.70 19.03
N GLU A 60 0.13 7.09 19.97
CA GLU A 60 -1.19 6.51 19.70
C GLU A 60 -2.27 7.60 19.58
N ASN A 61 -2.20 8.59 20.46
CA ASN A 61 -3.19 9.64 20.54
C ASN A 61 -2.92 10.79 19.57
N ASP A 62 -1.70 11.30 19.49
CA ASP A 62 -1.39 12.51 18.72
C ASP A 62 -0.87 12.20 17.32
N LEU A 63 -0.07 11.15 17.17
CA LEU A 63 0.60 10.79 15.91
C LEU A 63 -0.06 9.61 15.19
N SER A 64 -1.35 9.39 15.44
CA SER A 64 -2.10 8.27 14.88
C SER A 64 -2.13 8.23 13.34
N ASN A 65 -1.76 9.30 12.67
CA ASN A 65 -1.65 9.43 11.20
C ASN A 65 -0.19 9.39 10.70
N PHE A 66 0.78 9.02 11.54
CA PHE A 66 2.15 8.68 11.14
C PHE A 66 2.22 7.19 10.84
N ARG A 67 2.02 6.80 9.58
CA ARG A 67 1.86 5.41 9.17
C ARG A 67 2.13 5.15 7.69
N THR A 68 2.01 3.90 7.23
CA THR A 68 1.99 3.60 5.80
C THR A 68 0.63 3.88 5.18
N LEU A 69 0.59 4.12 3.85
CA LEU A 69 -0.67 4.29 3.13
C LEU A 69 -1.59 3.08 3.25
N HIS A 70 -1.05 1.86 3.21
CA HIS A 70 -1.82 0.64 3.43
C HIS A 70 -2.48 0.62 4.82
N SER A 71 -1.74 1.01 5.86
CA SER A 71 -2.29 1.09 7.22
C SER A 71 -3.39 2.15 7.35
N LEU A 72 -3.26 3.27 6.63
CA LEU A 72 -4.30 4.29 6.56
C LEU A 72 -5.56 3.74 5.87
N ALA A 73 -5.39 3.14 4.68
CA ALA A 73 -6.48 2.56 3.91
C ALA A 73 -7.21 1.47 4.72
N PHE A 74 -6.45 0.56 5.34
CA PHE A 74 -6.98 -0.51 6.18
C PHE A 74 -7.89 0.02 7.30
N ARG A 75 -7.43 1.06 8.01
CA ARG A 75 -8.19 1.68 9.11
C ARG A 75 -9.43 2.41 8.60
N ASN A 76 -9.30 3.23 7.56
CA ASN A 76 -10.39 4.07 7.08
C ASN A 76 -11.50 3.26 6.40
N LEU A 77 -11.16 2.12 5.81
CA LEU A 77 -12.12 1.19 5.21
C LEU A 77 -12.75 0.23 6.23
N GLY A 78 -12.36 0.30 7.51
CA GLY A 78 -12.85 -0.62 8.54
C GLY A 78 -12.53 -2.09 8.23
N MET A 79 -11.39 -2.33 7.57
CA MET A 79 -10.97 -3.69 7.20
C MET A 79 -10.50 -4.49 8.41
N THR A 80 -10.70 -5.80 8.34
CA THR A 80 -10.18 -6.75 9.33
C THR A 80 -9.20 -7.72 8.67
N LYS A 81 -8.31 -8.33 9.48
CA LYS A 81 -7.29 -9.26 8.97
C LYS A 81 -7.88 -10.51 8.33
N GLU A 82 -9.09 -10.90 8.74
CA GLU A 82 -9.82 -12.07 8.23
C GLU A 82 -10.32 -11.85 6.81
N LYS A 83 -10.53 -10.59 6.42
CA LYS A 83 -10.95 -10.19 5.07
C LYS A 83 -9.79 -9.96 4.11
N MET A 84 -8.55 -10.11 4.58
CA MET A 84 -7.37 -9.96 3.74
C MET A 84 -6.93 -11.31 3.19
N MET A 85 -6.62 -11.36 1.87
CA MET A 85 -6.05 -12.52 1.20
C MET A 85 -4.76 -12.97 1.90
N LYS A 86 -4.65 -14.26 2.21
CA LYS A 86 -3.47 -14.92 2.78
C LYS A 86 -2.88 -15.91 1.77
N THR A 87 -1.70 -16.41 2.07
CA THR A 87 -1.04 -17.43 1.23
C THR A 87 -1.93 -18.65 1.00
N GLU A 88 -2.70 -19.06 2.01
CA GLU A 88 -3.63 -20.20 1.93
C GLU A 88 -4.75 -19.94 0.93
N ASP A 89 -5.29 -18.72 0.88
CA ASP A 89 -6.35 -18.35 -0.07
C ASP A 89 -5.81 -18.35 -1.51
N TYR A 90 -4.58 -17.89 -1.73
CA TYR A 90 -3.92 -17.97 -3.03
C TYR A 90 -3.65 -19.43 -3.45
N LYS A 91 -3.27 -20.31 -2.52
CA LYS A 91 -3.11 -21.75 -2.79
C LYS A 91 -4.43 -22.39 -3.18
N GLU A 92 -5.51 -22.09 -2.47
CA GLU A 92 -6.85 -22.57 -2.79
C GLU A 92 -7.31 -22.06 -4.18
N PHE A 93 -7.09 -20.79 -4.48
CA PHE A 93 -7.31 -20.24 -5.81
C PHE A 93 -6.51 -20.99 -6.87
N GLY A 94 -5.23 -21.26 -6.63
CA GLY A 94 -4.38 -22.03 -7.53
C GLY A 94 -4.91 -23.44 -7.79
N GLN A 95 -5.38 -24.13 -6.74
CA GLN A 95 -6.00 -25.44 -6.89
C GLN A 95 -7.28 -25.39 -7.73
N LYS A 96 -8.13 -24.38 -7.51
CA LYS A 96 -9.37 -24.16 -8.29
C LYS A 96 -9.07 -23.93 -9.78
N CYS A 97 -8.00 -23.22 -10.08
CA CYS A 97 -7.62 -22.88 -11.46
C CYS A 97 -6.63 -23.85 -12.12
N GLY A 98 -6.20 -24.89 -11.42
CA GLY A 98 -5.23 -25.86 -11.93
C GLY A 98 -3.82 -25.31 -12.11
N ILE A 99 -3.44 -24.27 -11.37
CA ILE A 99 -2.11 -23.67 -11.39
C ILE A 99 -1.39 -23.87 -10.04
N PRO A 100 -0.09 -24.21 -10.05
CA PRO A 100 0.67 -24.34 -8.81
C PRO A 100 0.99 -22.98 -8.22
N ILE A 101 0.65 -22.78 -6.95
CA ILE A 101 1.05 -21.61 -6.16
C ILE A 101 1.59 -22.11 -4.83
N LYS A 102 2.88 -21.92 -4.57
CA LYS A 102 3.53 -22.27 -3.30
C LYS A 102 3.56 -21.06 -2.37
N THR A 103 3.86 -19.91 -2.94
CA THR A 103 4.01 -18.64 -2.23
C THR A 103 3.26 -17.53 -2.93
N ALA A 104 2.40 -16.84 -2.20
CA ALA A 104 1.79 -15.59 -2.64
C ALA A 104 1.40 -14.79 -1.39
N ASN A 105 2.07 -13.69 -1.16
CA ASN A 105 1.83 -12.83 -0.01
C ASN A 105 2.28 -11.40 -0.27
N TYR A 106 1.86 -10.50 0.61
CA TYR A 106 2.37 -9.14 0.66
C TYR A 106 3.35 -8.99 1.83
N SER A 107 4.48 -8.36 1.57
CA SER A 107 5.46 -8.00 2.59
C SER A 107 4.80 -7.12 3.67
N SER A 108 5.01 -7.46 4.93
CA SER A 108 4.51 -6.67 6.06
C SER A 108 5.26 -5.35 6.25
N GLU A 109 6.41 -5.19 5.61
CA GLU A 109 7.24 -3.99 5.72
C GLU A 109 6.80 -2.89 4.74
N ASP A 110 6.69 -3.25 3.47
CA ASP A 110 6.49 -2.29 2.38
C ASP A 110 5.25 -2.56 1.52
N GLY A 111 4.51 -3.65 1.78
CA GLY A 111 3.34 -4.02 1.00
C GLY A 111 3.66 -4.55 -0.40
N THR A 112 4.92 -4.93 -0.67
CA THR A 112 5.31 -5.53 -1.96
C THR A 112 4.71 -6.92 -2.09
N PHE A 113 4.08 -7.19 -3.23
CA PHE A 113 3.57 -8.51 -3.55
C PHE A 113 4.69 -9.45 -3.99
N ASN A 114 4.76 -10.62 -3.37
CA ASN A 114 5.70 -11.68 -3.69
C ASN A 114 4.95 -12.96 -4.03
N SER A 115 5.23 -13.53 -5.18
CA SER A 115 4.67 -14.81 -5.62
C SER A 115 5.68 -15.60 -6.43
N ASP A 116 5.64 -16.93 -6.31
CA ASP A 116 6.33 -17.87 -7.20
C ASP A 116 5.56 -18.12 -8.51
N ASN A 117 4.35 -17.57 -8.63
CA ASN A 117 3.55 -17.66 -9.84
C ASN A 117 3.62 -16.37 -10.66
N GLU A 118 4.13 -16.49 -11.90
CA GLU A 118 4.36 -15.34 -12.77
C GLU A 118 3.07 -14.64 -13.18
N TYR A 119 1.99 -15.37 -13.44
CA TYR A 119 0.68 -14.78 -13.76
C TYR A 119 0.19 -13.84 -12.65
N LEU A 120 0.26 -14.28 -11.38
CA LEU A 120 -0.15 -13.46 -10.24
C LEU A 120 0.72 -12.21 -10.11
N THR A 121 2.03 -12.35 -10.34
CA THR A 121 2.97 -11.24 -10.29
C THR A 121 2.65 -10.20 -11.36
N ILE A 122 2.32 -10.63 -12.58
CA ILE A 122 1.96 -9.73 -13.68
C ILE A 122 0.63 -9.05 -13.42
N ILE A 123 -0.40 -9.80 -13.01
CA ILE A 123 -1.73 -9.26 -12.66
C ILE A 123 -1.58 -8.17 -11.59
N ASN A 124 -0.86 -8.46 -10.51
CA ASN A 124 -0.67 -7.49 -9.45
C ASN A 124 0.16 -6.27 -9.90
N THR A 125 1.22 -6.49 -10.69
CA THR A 125 2.07 -5.39 -11.15
C THR A 125 1.34 -4.43 -12.10
N ALA A 126 0.51 -4.95 -13.01
CA ALA A 126 -0.34 -4.12 -13.86
C ALA A 126 -1.27 -3.22 -13.04
N ARG A 127 -1.93 -3.80 -12.02
CA ARG A 127 -2.83 -3.09 -11.11
C ARG A 127 -2.11 -2.00 -10.31
N VAL A 128 -0.97 -2.34 -9.70
CA VAL A 128 -0.16 -1.37 -8.92
C VAL A 128 0.30 -0.21 -9.80
N LYS A 129 0.65 -0.47 -11.06
CA LYS A 129 1.01 0.57 -12.04
C LYS A 129 -0.18 1.32 -12.60
N ARG A 130 -1.40 0.90 -12.29
CA ARG A 130 -2.65 1.42 -12.86
C ARG A 130 -2.65 1.38 -14.38
N MET A 131 -2.06 0.33 -14.93
CA MET A 131 -2.05 0.03 -16.36
C MET A 131 -3.12 -1.02 -16.68
N ASP A 132 -3.73 -0.91 -17.85
CA ASP A 132 -4.55 -1.99 -18.39
C ASP A 132 -3.70 -3.27 -18.53
N LEU A 133 -4.28 -4.43 -18.21
CA LEU A 133 -3.54 -5.70 -18.20
C LEU A 133 -3.03 -6.08 -19.59
N LEU A 134 -3.80 -5.77 -20.64
CA LEU A 134 -3.40 -6.02 -22.02
C LEU A 134 -2.24 -5.12 -22.42
N GLU A 135 -2.33 -3.83 -22.11
CA GLU A 135 -1.26 -2.87 -22.37
C GLU A 135 0.03 -3.27 -21.64
N TYR A 136 -0.08 -3.68 -20.38
CA TYR A 136 1.08 -4.15 -19.61
C TYR A 136 1.68 -5.42 -20.21
N TYR A 137 0.86 -6.40 -20.59
CA TYR A 137 1.32 -7.63 -21.24
C TYR A 137 2.01 -7.33 -22.58
N ASP A 138 1.38 -6.53 -23.45
CA ASP A 138 1.93 -6.21 -24.78
C ASP A 138 3.25 -5.45 -24.69
N SER A 139 3.44 -4.61 -23.67
CA SER A 139 4.72 -3.92 -23.44
C SER A 139 5.86 -4.86 -23.05
N ARG A 140 5.56 -6.11 -22.66
CA ARG A 140 6.50 -7.09 -22.13
C ARG A 140 6.45 -8.46 -22.82
N LYS A 141 5.63 -8.66 -23.83
CA LYS A 141 5.40 -9.95 -24.49
C LYS A 141 6.67 -10.65 -25.00
N ASN A 142 7.72 -9.89 -25.31
CA ASN A 142 9.00 -10.46 -25.76
C ASN A 142 9.88 -11.02 -24.63
N ILE A 143 9.50 -10.77 -23.38
CA ILE A 143 10.26 -11.16 -22.17
C ILE A 143 9.46 -12.19 -21.35
N LEU A 144 8.13 -12.14 -21.45
CA LEU A 144 7.23 -13.00 -20.68
C LEU A 144 7.02 -14.33 -21.41
N ASP A 145 7.30 -15.45 -20.75
CA ASP A 145 7.01 -16.79 -21.23
C ASP A 145 5.68 -17.31 -20.64
N ILE A 146 4.61 -16.54 -20.87
CA ILE A 146 3.27 -16.89 -20.39
C ILE A 146 2.22 -16.75 -21.48
N GLU A 147 1.20 -17.60 -21.40
CA GLU A 147 0.10 -17.58 -22.34
C GLU A 147 -0.89 -16.46 -22.00
N ARG A 148 -1.19 -15.62 -22.99
CA ARG A 148 -2.08 -14.46 -22.86
C ARG A 148 -3.48 -14.87 -22.41
N SER A 149 -4.09 -15.87 -23.04
CA SER A 149 -5.46 -16.32 -22.71
C SER A 149 -5.57 -16.77 -21.25
N THR A 150 -4.58 -17.52 -20.78
CA THR A 150 -4.48 -17.95 -19.39
C THR A 150 -4.32 -16.78 -18.42
N LEU A 151 -3.52 -15.77 -18.78
CA LEU A 151 -3.34 -14.57 -17.96
C LEU A 151 -4.67 -13.85 -17.71
N PHE A 152 -5.44 -13.61 -18.77
CA PHE A 152 -6.72 -12.91 -18.65
C PHE A 152 -7.77 -13.73 -17.91
N LEU A 153 -7.85 -15.03 -18.19
CA LEU A 153 -8.73 -15.94 -17.47
C LEU A 153 -8.41 -15.93 -15.95
N LEU A 154 -7.14 -16.02 -15.58
CA LEU A 154 -6.73 -16.01 -14.17
C LEU A 154 -7.01 -14.66 -13.50
N ALA A 155 -6.86 -13.55 -14.21
CA ALA A 155 -7.20 -12.24 -13.67
C ALA A 155 -8.69 -12.12 -13.34
N GLU A 156 -9.57 -12.58 -14.23
CA GLU A 156 -11.01 -12.59 -14.00
C GLU A 156 -11.40 -13.55 -12.86
N GLU A 157 -10.87 -14.77 -12.88
CA GLU A 157 -11.17 -15.78 -11.86
C GLU A 157 -10.67 -15.36 -10.47
N LEU A 158 -9.53 -14.66 -10.37
CA LEU A 158 -9.05 -14.11 -9.11
C LEU A 158 -10.01 -13.06 -8.53
N GLN A 159 -10.56 -12.19 -9.36
CA GLN A 159 -11.56 -11.21 -8.93
C GLN A 159 -12.85 -11.88 -8.47
N LYS A 160 -13.33 -12.90 -9.22
CA LYS A 160 -14.51 -13.69 -8.82
C LYS A 160 -14.28 -14.40 -7.48
N PHE A 161 -13.14 -15.08 -7.33
CA PHE A 161 -12.76 -15.76 -6.11
C PHE A 161 -12.74 -14.84 -4.89
N LYS A 162 -12.10 -13.67 -5.02
CA LYS A 162 -12.08 -12.67 -3.96
C LYS A 162 -13.49 -12.19 -3.60
N LYS A 163 -14.32 -11.93 -4.59
CA LYS A 163 -15.70 -11.48 -4.40
C LYS A 163 -16.56 -12.56 -3.72
N GLU A 164 -16.48 -13.81 -4.16
CA GLU A 164 -17.22 -14.95 -3.59
C GLU A 164 -16.90 -15.16 -2.10
N LYS A 165 -15.62 -15.00 -1.74
CA LYS A 165 -15.15 -15.17 -0.36
C LYS A 165 -15.21 -13.89 0.50
N GLY A 166 -15.54 -12.77 -0.08
CA GLY A 166 -15.50 -11.48 0.62
C GLY A 166 -14.08 -11.06 1.02
N LEU A 167 -13.07 -11.49 0.26
CA LEU A 167 -11.66 -11.21 0.50
C LEU A 167 -11.18 -10.04 -0.36
N LYS A 168 -10.13 -9.37 0.14
CA LYS A 168 -9.40 -8.31 -0.57
C LYS A 168 -7.91 -8.53 -0.45
N ASP A 169 -7.17 -8.19 -1.48
CA ASP A 169 -5.72 -8.06 -1.40
C ASP A 169 -5.29 -6.62 -1.05
N PHE A 170 -4.00 -6.39 -0.87
CA PHE A 170 -3.48 -5.05 -0.53
C PHE A 170 -3.69 -4.03 -1.66
N THR A 171 -3.71 -4.48 -2.91
CA THR A 171 -3.99 -3.61 -4.06
C THR A 171 -5.45 -3.20 -4.09
N ASP A 172 -6.40 -4.14 -3.86
CA ASP A 172 -7.83 -3.80 -3.69
C ASP A 172 -8.05 -2.76 -2.59
N LEU A 173 -7.29 -2.89 -1.49
CA LEU A 173 -7.38 -1.97 -0.37
C LEU A 173 -7.05 -0.52 -0.76
N LEU A 174 -5.99 -0.34 -1.56
CA LEU A 174 -5.61 0.99 -2.05
C LEU A 174 -6.58 1.51 -3.12
N GLU A 175 -7.04 0.64 -4.02
CA GLU A 175 -8.04 0.97 -5.04
C GLU A 175 -9.34 1.45 -4.39
N ASP A 176 -9.90 0.69 -3.46
CA ASP A 176 -11.09 1.07 -2.69
C ASP A 176 -10.91 2.38 -1.92
N PHE A 177 -9.72 2.59 -1.33
CA PHE A 177 -9.43 3.81 -0.58
C PHE A 177 -9.42 5.04 -1.47
N ILE A 178 -8.87 4.92 -2.68
CA ILE A 178 -8.86 6.01 -3.67
C ILE A 178 -10.29 6.30 -4.17
N GLU A 179 -11.07 5.26 -4.47
CA GLU A 179 -12.44 5.42 -4.97
C GLU A 179 -13.38 6.04 -3.95
N LYS A 180 -13.30 5.60 -2.70
CA LYS A 180 -14.17 6.07 -1.63
C LYS A 180 -13.83 7.47 -1.16
N SER A 181 -12.68 8.02 -1.60
CA SER A 181 -12.25 9.42 -1.37
C SER A 181 -12.61 9.91 0.03
N LEU A 182 -12.20 9.17 1.06
CA LEU A 182 -12.51 9.55 2.42
C LEU A 182 -11.65 10.76 2.80
N PRO A 183 -12.19 11.98 2.80
CA PRO A 183 -11.46 13.13 3.29
C PRO A 183 -11.22 12.88 4.76
N GLY A 184 -10.00 12.56 5.10
CA GLY A 184 -9.58 12.60 6.48
C GLY A 184 -9.63 14.05 6.96
N SER A 185 -9.72 14.24 8.26
CA SER A 185 -9.57 15.54 8.92
C SER A 185 -8.13 16.10 8.83
N LEU A 186 -7.38 15.72 7.80
CA LEU A 186 -6.00 16.13 7.61
C LEU A 186 -5.93 17.51 6.96
N GLU A 187 -5.21 18.42 7.60
CA GLU A 187 -4.90 19.75 7.06
C GLU A 187 -3.57 19.75 6.31
N VAL A 188 -2.64 18.93 6.76
CA VAL A 188 -1.30 18.84 6.19
C VAL A 188 -0.94 17.38 5.94
N LEU A 189 -0.30 17.13 4.81
CA LEU A 189 0.11 15.80 4.39
C LEU A 189 1.61 15.80 4.02
N PHE A 190 2.37 14.91 4.63
CA PHE A 190 3.74 14.59 4.29
C PHE A 190 3.83 13.18 3.73
N ILE A 191 4.63 13.00 2.68
CA ILE A 191 4.95 11.71 2.07
C ILE A 191 6.47 11.59 2.02
N ASP A 192 7.03 10.57 2.69
CA ASP A 192 8.46 10.29 2.82
C ASP A 192 8.83 8.96 2.12
#